data_2fc3e5ac3f54122a612f9b3c5e529420
#
_entry.id   2fc3e5ac3f54122a612f9b3c5e529420
#
_cell.length_a   1.000
_cell.length_b   1.000
_cell.length_c   1.000
_cell.angle_alpha   90.00
_cell.angle_beta   90.00
_cell.angle_gamma   90.00
#
_symmetry.space_group_name_H-M   'P 1'
#
loop_
_entity.id
_entity.type
_entity.pdbx_description
1 polymer ?
#
loop_
_entity_poly.entity_id
_entity_poly.type
_entity_poly.pdbx_seq_one_letter_code
_entity_poly.pdbx_strand_id
1 'polypeptide(L)'
;MKELGKLKTEVGTTILNAAIIDDVIGIIVLTVVIGFKDPTSNPLKVAASTILFFALAIVLGFLCFKLFNRMNSVFPHTRRLPILGLALCFGLSYISEKYFGIADITGAYVAGVILCSLDSSDYIEEKMDISSYMIFGPIFFASIGLKTTLSGMNEKFVLFAICFVIVGLAAKIIGCGLMSKGCGFTWGDSLKIGVGMMTRGEVCLIVAQKGLNAGFLSGDFFSAVILLILFSSIATPIMLKILYKKMPTAKDSAKAS
;
A
#
# COMPACT_ATOMS: atom_id res chain seq x y z
N MET A 1 2.39 5.70 -13.84
CA MET A 1 2.60 4.58 -14.79
C MET A 1 1.42 4.38 -15.71
N LYS A 2 0.18 4.30 -15.20
CA LYS A 2 -1.06 4.20 -15.99
C LYS A 2 -1.20 5.39 -16.96
N GLU A 3 -1.02 6.61 -16.48
CA GLU A 3 -1.06 7.84 -17.29
C GLU A 3 0.05 7.97 -18.33
N LEU A 4 1.22 7.36 -18.07
CA LEU A 4 2.32 7.30 -19.02
C LEU A 4 2.14 6.19 -20.08
N GLY A 5 1.08 5.38 -20.00
CA GLY A 5 0.85 4.25 -20.88
C GLY A 5 1.91 3.13 -20.78
N LYS A 6 2.72 3.15 -19.71
CA LYS A 6 3.86 2.24 -19.53
C LYS A 6 3.59 1.11 -18.52
N LEU A 7 2.34 0.94 -18.09
CA LEU A 7 1.99 -0.09 -17.11
C LEU A 7 2.24 -1.52 -17.61
N LYS A 8 1.99 -1.77 -18.90
CA LYS A 8 2.18 -3.09 -19.55
C LYS A 8 3.62 -3.35 -20.00
N THR A 9 4.57 -2.46 -19.69
CA THR A 9 5.99 -2.69 -19.97
C THR A 9 6.60 -3.59 -18.87
N GLU A 10 7.71 -4.25 -19.17
CA GLU A 10 8.44 -5.09 -18.22
C GLU A 10 8.81 -4.30 -16.94
N VAL A 11 9.27 -3.06 -17.10
CA VAL A 11 9.53 -2.14 -15.98
C VAL A 11 8.25 -1.82 -15.21
N GLY A 12 7.14 -1.54 -15.90
CA GLY A 12 5.86 -1.20 -15.28
C GLY A 12 5.26 -2.33 -14.47
N THR A 13 5.26 -3.56 -15.01
CA THR A 13 4.79 -4.75 -14.31
C THR A 13 5.68 -5.11 -13.13
N THR A 14 7.00 -4.93 -13.25
CA THR A 14 7.94 -5.15 -12.14
C THR A 14 7.69 -4.17 -11.00
N ILE A 15 7.51 -2.87 -11.29
CA ILE A 15 7.16 -1.86 -10.28
C ILE A 15 5.85 -2.23 -9.57
N LEU A 16 4.81 -2.61 -10.33
CA LEU A 16 3.52 -2.95 -9.77
C LEU A 16 3.61 -4.16 -8.83
N ASN A 17 4.24 -5.24 -9.30
CA ASN A 17 4.38 -6.46 -8.51
C ASN A 17 5.26 -6.25 -7.26
N ALA A 18 6.36 -5.49 -7.40
CA ALA A 18 7.23 -5.15 -6.27
C ALA A 18 6.50 -4.28 -5.24
N ALA A 19 5.66 -3.32 -5.68
CA ALA A 19 4.88 -2.48 -4.78
C ALA A 19 3.86 -3.31 -3.97
N ILE A 20 3.16 -4.25 -4.62
CA ILE A 20 2.23 -5.16 -3.93
C ILE A 20 2.95 -5.97 -2.84
N ILE A 21 4.12 -6.51 -3.15
CA ILE A 21 4.92 -7.30 -2.19
C ILE A 21 5.43 -6.40 -1.05
N ASP A 22 5.90 -5.19 -1.35
CA ASP A 22 6.35 -4.20 -0.35
C ASP A 22 5.24 -3.86 0.65
N ASP A 23 4.02 -3.65 0.15
CA ASP A 23 2.84 -3.36 0.97
C ASP A 23 2.48 -4.55 1.89
N VAL A 24 2.49 -5.77 1.36
CA VAL A 24 2.24 -7.00 2.16
C VAL A 24 3.27 -7.15 3.28
N ILE A 25 4.56 -7.01 2.95
CA ILE A 25 5.64 -7.09 3.93
C ILE A 25 5.48 -5.98 4.98
N GLY A 26 5.18 -4.75 4.55
CA GLY A 26 4.95 -3.61 5.43
C GLY A 26 3.83 -3.86 6.44
N ILE A 27 2.71 -4.44 6.00
CA ILE A 27 1.57 -4.80 6.84
C ILE A 27 1.95 -5.90 7.85
N ILE A 28 2.70 -6.92 7.43
CA ILE A 28 3.15 -7.99 8.31
C ILE A 28 4.09 -7.43 9.39
N VAL A 29 5.08 -6.62 9.00
CA VAL A 29 6.01 -5.96 9.93
C VAL A 29 5.27 -5.08 10.92
N LEU A 30 4.31 -4.28 10.46
CA LEU A 30 3.46 -3.45 11.33
C LEU A 30 2.74 -4.31 12.38
N THR A 31 2.14 -5.41 11.96
CA THR A 31 1.43 -6.34 12.85
C THR A 31 2.34 -6.88 13.95
N VAL A 32 3.56 -7.29 13.58
CA VAL A 32 4.56 -7.79 14.51
C VAL A 32 5.01 -6.70 15.49
N VAL A 33 5.29 -5.49 15.01
CA VAL A 33 5.73 -4.35 15.84
C VAL A 33 4.66 -3.93 16.84
N ILE A 34 3.40 -3.85 16.40
CA ILE A 34 2.28 -3.54 17.31
C ILE A 34 2.10 -4.64 18.36
N GLY A 35 2.23 -5.90 17.96
CA GLY A 35 2.13 -7.04 18.88
C GLY A 35 3.19 -7.03 19.98
N PHE A 36 4.37 -6.47 19.75
CA PHE A 36 5.42 -6.34 20.78
C PHE A 36 5.19 -5.18 21.77
N LYS A 37 4.22 -4.31 21.52
CA LYS A 37 3.95 -3.16 22.42
C LYS A 37 3.39 -3.59 23.78
N ASP A 38 2.62 -4.66 23.81
CA ASP A 38 2.05 -5.17 25.06
C ASP A 38 3.12 -5.92 25.86
N PRO A 39 3.58 -5.38 27.02
CA PRO A 39 4.61 -6.04 27.84
C PRO A 39 4.21 -7.44 28.31
N THR A 40 2.90 -7.75 28.24
CA THR A 40 2.33 -9.06 28.59
C THR A 40 2.16 -9.98 27.38
N SER A 41 2.39 -9.49 26.16
CA SER A 41 2.24 -10.28 24.95
C SER A 41 3.47 -11.16 24.73
N ASN A 42 3.29 -12.46 24.85
CA ASN A 42 4.28 -13.45 24.47
C ASN A 42 4.45 -13.37 22.92
N PRO A 43 5.67 -13.18 22.40
CA PRO A 43 5.89 -13.12 20.93
C PRO A 43 5.35 -14.38 20.22
N LEU A 44 5.37 -15.51 20.90
CA LEU A 44 4.77 -16.75 20.42
C LEU A 44 3.25 -16.66 20.26
N LYS A 45 2.56 -15.94 21.17
CA LYS A 45 1.11 -15.71 21.10
C LYS A 45 0.75 -14.81 19.92
N VAL A 46 1.55 -13.77 19.66
CA VAL A 46 1.35 -12.87 18.49
C VAL A 46 1.55 -13.65 17.19
N ALA A 47 2.61 -14.44 17.10
CA ALA A 47 2.87 -15.28 15.93
C ALA A 47 1.74 -16.31 15.72
N ALA A 48 1.30 -16.97 16.79
CA ALA A 48 0.20 -17.94 16.74
C ALA A 48 -1.13 -17.28 16.31
N SER A 49 -1.45 -16.08 16.84
CA SER A 49 -2.64 -15.31 16.45
C SER A 49 -2.60 -14.94 14.96
N THR A 50 -1.42 -14.54 14.47
CA THR A 50 -1.23 -14.19 13.06
C THR A 50 -1.44 -15.40 12.15
N ILE A 51 -0.86 -16.54 12.49
CA ILE A 51 -1.03 -17.79 11.73
C ILE A 51 -2.50 -18.24 11.77
N LEU A 52 -3.13 -18.17 12.94
CA LEU A 52 -4.54 -18.55 13.11
C LEU A 52 -5.48 -17.63 12.31
N PHE A 53 -5.19 -16.32 12.26
CA PHE A 53 -5.94 -15.37 11.44
C PHE A 53 -5.84 -15.71 9.95
N PHE A 54 -4.63 -15.97 9.42
CA PHE A 54 -4.47 -16.36 8.02
C PHE A 54 -5.12 -17.71 7.70
N ALA A 55 -5.08 -18.68 8.62
CA ALA A 55 -5.80 -19.93 8.46
C ALA A 55 -7.34 -19.70 8.41
N LEU A 56 -7.88 -18.87 9.31
CA LEU A 56 -9.28 -18.44 9.29
C LEU A 56 -9.62 -17.72 7.97
N ALA A 57 -8.74 -16.84 7.52
CA ALA A 57 -8.90 -16.10 6.28
C ALA A 57 -8.99 -17.00 5.05
N ILE A 58 -8.20 -18.07 5.00
CA ILE A 58 -8.26 -19.07 3.91
C ILE A 58 -9.61 -19.80 3.93
N VAL A 59 -10.08 -20.22 5.11
CA VAL A 59 -11.38 -20.90 5.26
C VAL A 59 -12.54 -19.99 4.87
N LEU A 60 -12.52 -18.73 5.37
CA LEU A 60 -13.51 -17.72 5.00
C LEU A 60 -13.44 -17.37 3.53
N GLY A 61 -12.23 -17.30 2.95
CA GLY A 61 -12.02 -17.06 1.53
C GLY A 61 -12.70 -18.13 0.68
N PHE A 62 -12.49 -19.39 1.00
CA PHE A 62 -13.15 -20.49 0.29
C PHE A 62 -14.68 -20.44 0.42
N LEU A 63 -15.19 -20.15 1.61
CA LEU A 63 -16.64 -20.03 1.86
C LEU A 63 -17.23 -18.85 1.09
N CYS A 64 -16.57 -17.68 1.15
CA CYS A 64 -16.97 -16.48 0.42
C CYS A 64 -16.91 -16.70 -1.09
N PHE A 65 -15.85 -17.31 -1.60
CA PHE A 65 -15.73 -17.64 -3.03
C PHE A 65 -16.94 -18.46 -3.50
N LYS A 66 -17.30 -19.54 -2.77
CA LYS A 66 -18.45 -20.37 -3.08
C LYS A 66 -19.77 -19.60 -3.02
N LEU A 67 -19.94 -18.74 -2.01
CA LEU A 67 -21.14 -17.92 -1.80
C LEU A 67 -21.29 -16.87 -2.92
N PHE A 68 -20.24 -16.12 -3.18
CA PHE A 68 -20.24 -15.06 -4.21
C PHE A 68 -20.44 -15.64 -5.60
N ASN A 69 -19.78 -16.75 -5.92
CA ASN A 69 -19.93 -17.40 -7.22
C ASN A 69 -21.36 -17.93 -7.43
N ARG A 70 -21.98 -18.46 -6.38
CA ARG A 70 -23.40 -18.84 -6.43
C ARG A 70 -24.32 -17.63 -6.60
N MET A 71 -24.01 -16.52 -5.95
CA MET A 71 -24.79 -15.26 -6.11
C MET A 71 -24.60 -14.66 -7.51
N ASN A 72 -23.40 -14.68 -8.04
CA ASN A 72 -23.10 -14.15 -9.38
C ASN A 72 -23.82 -14.94 -10.48
N SER A 73 -23.96 -16.26 -10.31
CA SER A 73 -24.71 -17.11 -11.27
C SER A 73 -26.21 -16.82 -11.29
N VAL A 74 -26.79 -16.39 -10.14
CA VAL A 74 -28.23 -16.09 -10.01
C VAL A 74 -28.54 -14.62 -10.34
N PHE A 75 -27.64 -13.72 -9.98
CA PHE A 75 -27.81 -12.26 -10.11
C PHE A 75 -26.53 -11.59 -10.62
N PRO A 76 -26.17 -11.74 -11.90
CA PRO A 76 -24.95 -11.13 -12.44
C PRO A 76 -25.03 -9.59 -12.40
N HIS A 77 -23.92 -8.95 -12.03
CA HIS A 77 -23.74 -7.49 -11.99
C HIS A 77 -24.76 -6.71 -11.13
N THR A 78 -25.24 -7.32 -10.04
CA THR A 78 -26.13 -6.63 -9.11
C THR A 78 -25.36 -5.78 -8.09
N ARG A 79 -25.97 -4.67 -7.66
CA ARG A 79 -25.45 -3.79 -6.60
C ARG A 79 -25.17 -4.53 -5.27
N ARG A 80 -25.69 -5.72 -5.08
CA ARG A 80 -25.50 -6.54 -3.87
C ARG A 80 -24.05 -7.04 -3.73
N LEU A 81 -23.40 -7.36 -4.85
CA LEU A 81 -22.02 -7.88 -4.83
C LEU A 81 -21.01 -6.90 -4.24
N PRO A 82 -20.92 -5.62 -4.70
CA PRO A 82 -20.03 -4.63 -4.06
C PRO A 82 -20.37 -4.34 -2.61
N ILE A 83 -21.66 -4.30 -2.24
CA ILE A 83 -22.10 -4.05 -0.85
C ILE A 83 -21.63 -5.18 0.07
N LEU A 84 -21.79 -6.42 -0.35
CA LEU A 84 -21.30 -7.58 0.42
C LEU A 84 -19.78 -7.63 0.45
N GLY A 85 -19.11 -7.24 -0.63
CA GLY A 85 -17.66 -7.08 -0.66
C GLY A 85 -17.16 -6.07 0.37
N LEU A 86 -17.83 -4.90 0.46
CA LEU A 86 -17.53 -3.88 1.46
C LEU A 86 -17.80 -4.37 2.88
N ALA A 87 -18.91 -5.09 3.09
CA ALA A 87 -19.25 -5.68 4.37
C ALA A 87 -18.20 -6.74 4.80
N LEU A 88 -17.71 -7.55 3.85
CA LEU A 88 -16.63 -8.50 4.09
C LEU A 88 -15.34 -7.78 4.50
N CYS A 89 -14.99 -6.68 3.81
CA CYS A 89 -13.82 -5.87 4.11
C CYS A 89 -13.88 -5.34 5.55
N PHE A 90 -14.95 -4.67 5.94
CA PHE A 90 -15.11 -4.15 7.30
C PHE A 90 -15.22 -5.28 8.36
N GLY A 91 -15.89 -6.38 8.02
CA GLY A 91 -16.00 -7.54 8.91
C GLY A 91 -14.64 -8.17 9.21
N LEU A 92 -13.82 -8.42 8.19
CA LEU A 92 -12.47 -8.96 8.37
C LEU A 92 -11.52 -7.97 9.06
N SER A 93 -11.63 -6.66 8.77
CA SER A 93 -10.88 -5.63 9.48
C SER A 93 -11.20 -5.61 10.97
N TYR A 94 -12.48 -5.68 11.32
CA TYR A 94 -12.93 -5.73 12.72
C TYR A 94 -12.49 -7.02 13.42
N ILE A 95 -12.61 -8.16 12.75
CA ILE A 95 -12.19 -9.46 13.29
C ILE A 95 -10.67 -9.48 13.54
N SER A 96 -9.87 -9.00 12.58
CA SER A 96 -8.41 -8.97 12.71
C SER A 96 -7.94 -8.13 13.90
N GLU A 97 -8.53 -6.95 14.09
CA GLU A 97 -8.13 -6.04 15.17
C GLU A 97 -8.65 -6.53 16.54
N LYS A 98 -9.93 -6.87 16.64
CA LYS A 98 -10.57 -7.15 17.93
C LYS A 98 -10.23 -8.53 18.50
N TYR A 99 -10.19 -9.56 17.67
CA TYR A 99 -10.02 -10.94 18.15
C TYR A 99 -8.59 -11.44 18.05
N PHE A 100 -7.83 -10.95 17.05
CA PHE A 100 -6.48 -11.42 16.81
C PHE A 100 -5.40 -10.40 17.20
N GLY A 101 -5.78 -9.14 17.48
CA GLY A 101 -4.83 -8.07 17.80
C GLY A 101 -3.94 -7.67 16.61
N ILE A 102 -4.39 -7.98 15.40
CA ILE A 102 -3.71 -7.70 14.14
C ILE A 102 -4.24 -6.40 13.57
N ALA A 103 -3.41 -5.63 12.86
CA ALA A 103 -3.84 -4.38 12.24
C ALA A 103 -5.08 -4.59 11.33
N ASP A 104 -6.08 -3.72 11.46
CA ASP A 104 -7.32 -3.71 10.68
C ASP A 104 -7.08 -3.73 9.16
N ILE A 105 -6.04 -3.04 8.69
CA ILE A 105 -5.62 -3.02 7.29
C ILE A 105 -5.29 -4.43 6.77
N THR A 106 -4.76 -5.32 7.61
CA THR A 106 -4.47 -6.71 7.24
C THR A 106 -5.76 -7.45 6.89
N GLY A 107 -6.81 -7.25 7.69
CA GLY A 107 -8.14 -7.82 7.43
C GLY A 107 -8.75 -7.31 6.13
N ALA A 108 -8.65 -5.99 5.89
CA ALA A 108 -9.11 -5.36 4.65
C ALA A 108 -8.36 -5.89 3.42
N TYR A 109 -7.04 -6.03 3.52
CA TYR A 109 -6.21 -6.57 2.45
C TYR A 109 -6.60 -8.01 2.08
N VAL A 110 -6.77 -8.86 3.09
CA VAL A 110 -7.21 -10.25 2.88
C VAL A 110 -8.59 -10.30 2.22
N ALA A 111 -9.54 -9.43 2.62
CA ALA A 111 -10.82 -9.32 1.96
C ALA A 111 -10.67 -8.97 0.47
N GLY A 112 -9.78 -8.03 0.14
CA GLY A 112 -9.46 -7.64 -1.23
C GLY A 112 -8.92 -8.82 -2.05
N VAL A 113 -8.00 -9.60 -1.50
CA VAL A 113 -7.44 -10.81 -2.15
C VAL A 113 -8.53 -11.85 -2.42
N ILE A 114 -9.45 -12.06 -1.48
CA ILE A 114 -10.59 -12.97 -1.66
C ILE A 114 -11.49 -12.48 -2.81
N LEU A 115 -11.84 -11.19 -2.82
CA LEU A 115 -12.70 -10.60 -3.83
C LEU A 115 -12.04 -10.57 -5.22
N CYS A 116 -10.72 -10.39 -5.30
CA CYS A 116 -9.95 -10.43 -6.54
C CYS A 116 -9.99 -11.81 -7.23
N SER A 117 -10.25 -12.87 -6.47
CA SER A 117 -10.35 -14.24 -7.00
C SER A 117 -11.71 -14.55 -7.66
N LEU A 118 -12.66 -13.63 -7.63
CA LEU A 118 -14.02 -13.83 -8.17
C LEU A 118 -14.11 -13.44 -9.66
N ASP A 119 -14.96 -14.10 -10.42
CA ASP A 119 -15.22 -13.78 -11.82
C ASP A 119 -15.80 -12.36 -12.02
N SER A 120 -16.43 -11.80 -10.99
CA SER A 120 -16.99 -10.44 -10.97
C SER A 120 -16.07 -9.41 -10.30
N SER A 121 -14.78 -9.72 -10.13
CA SER A 121 -13.80 -8.84 -9.47
C SER A 121 -13.75 -7.45 -10.08
N ASP A 122 -13.69 -7.35 -11.41
CA ASP A 122 -13.60 -6.07 -12.13
C ASP A 122 -14.82 -5.16 -11.85
N TYR A 123 -16.03 -5.76 -11.78
CA TYR A 123 -17.24 -5.02 -11.45
C TYR A 123 -17.24 -4.53 -10.00
N ILE A 124 -16.78 -5.38 -9.08
CA ILE A 124 -16.66 -5.01 -7.66
C ILE A 124 -15.62 -3.90 -7.50
N GLU A 125 -14.45 -4.05 -8.14
CA GLU A 125 -13.36 -3.06 -8.12
C GLU A 125 -13.84 -1.70 -8.61
N GLU A 126 -14.52 -1.64 -9.80
CA GLU A 126 -15.04 -0.39 -10.35
C GLU A 126 -15.98 0.34 -9.39
N LYS A 127 -16.88 -0.38 -8.71
CA LYS A 127 -17.83 0.23 -7.78
C LYS A 127 -17.19 0.62 -6.45
N MET A 128 -16.22 -0.16 -5.98
CA MET A 128 -15.45 0.15 -4.77
C MET A 128 -14.53 1.35 -4.99
N ASP A 129 -13.90 1.46 -6.16
CA ASP A 129 -13.03 2.57 -6.53
C ASP A 129 -13.78 3.90 -6.48
N ILE A 130 -15.00 3.96 -7.04
CA ILE A 130 -15.87 5.15 -6.98
C ILE A 130 -16.12 5.58 -5.53
N SER A 131 -16.51 4.64 -4.66
CA SER A 131 -16.81 4.93 -3.25
C SER A 131 -15.56 5.35 -2.49
N SER A 132 -14.44 4.68 -2.75
CA SER A 132 -13.14 5.00 -2.15
C SER A 132 -12.68 6.40 -2.55
N TYR A 133 -12.76 6.74 -3.83
CA TYR A 133 -12.29 8.02 -4.35
C TYR A 133 -13.20 9.20 -3.91
N MET A 134 -14.52 9.01 -3.90
CA MET A 134 -15.48 10.10 -3.63
C MET A 134 -15.71 10.36 -2.14
N ILE A 135 -15.61 9.34 -1.29
CA ILE A 135 -16.00 9.44 0.12
C ILE A 135 -14.81 9.15 1.03
N PHE A 136 -14.27 7.93 0.98
CA PHE A 136 -13.29 7.48 1.98
C PHE A 136 -11.94 8.17 1.81
N GLY A 137 -11.46 8.36 0.60
CA GLY A 137 -10.19 9.03 0.31
C GLY A 137 -10.15 10.47 0.81
N PRO A 138 -11.09 11.35 0.43
CA PRO A 138 -11.13 12.74 0.92
C PRO A 138 -11.25 12.83 2.44
N ILE A 139 -12.10 12.01 3.08
CA ILE A 139 -12.23 11.98 4.54
C ILE A 139 -10.93 11.56 5.21
N PHE A 140 -10.27 10.54 4.67
CA PHE A 140 -9.00 10.04 5.17
C PHE A 140 -7.91 11.12 5.09
N PHE A 141 -7.70 11.74 3.93
CA PHE A 141 -6.69 12.79 3.77
C PHE A 141 -7.01 14.04 4.59
N ALA A 142 -8.27 14.44 4.68
CA ALA A 142 -8.69 15.55 5.53
C ALA A 142 -8.42 15.26 7.01
N SER A 143 -8.74 14.06 7.49
CA SER A 143 -8.46 13.63 8.86
C SER A 143 -6.97 13.68 9.21
N ILE A 144 -6.10 13.32 8.26
CA ILE A 144 -4.66 13.38 8.44
C ILE A 144 -4.16 14.81 8.43
N GLY A 145 -4.64 15.64 7.50
CA GLY A 145 -4.30 17.06 7.45
C GLY A 145 -4.63 17.76 8.76
N LEU A 146 -5.79 17.49 9.35
CA LEU A 146 -6.21 18.04 10.64
C LEU A 146 -5.34 17.59 11.84
N LYS A 147 -4.74 16.39 11.75
CA LYS A 147 -3.83 15.88 12.79
C LYS A 147 -2.39 16.36 12.61
N THR A 148 -2.08 16.96 11.47
CA THR A 148 -0.74 17.46 11.17
C THR A 148 -0.56 18.84 11.83
N THR A 149 0.26 18.93 12.84
CA THR A 149 0.61 20.20 13.49
C THR A 149 1.91 20.72 12.87
N LEU A 150 1.80 21.79 12.12
CA LEU A 150 2.97 22.52 11.59
C LEU A 150 3.40 23.66 12.55
N SER A 151 2.71 23.80 13.68
CA SER A 151 2.97 24.85 14.68
C SER A 151 4.21 24.50 15.50
N GLY A 152 5.22 25.35 15.49
CA GLY A 152 6.43 25.19 16.33
C GLY A 152 7.61 24.54 15.60
N MET A 153 7.67 24.62 14.27
CA MET A 153 8.80 24.11 13.48
C MET A 153 10.07 24.88 13.84
N ASN A 154 10.91 24.28 14.70
CA ASN A 154 12.22 24.78 15.01
C ASN A 154 13.17 24.53 13.81
N GLU A 155 14.17 25.37 13.60
CA GLU A 155 15.14 25.19 12.49
C GLU A 155 15.74 23.78 12.46
N LYS A 156 16.01 23.20 13.63
CA LYS A 156 16.51 21.83 13.78
C LYS A 156 15.53 20.77 13.23
N PHE A 157 14.23 20.99 13.43
CA PHE A 157 13.20 20.09 12.91
C PHE A 157 13.10 20.18 11.38
N VAL A 158 13.17 21.40 10.82
CA VAL A 158 13.14 21.59 9.37
C VAL A 158 14.35 20.90 8.71
N LEU A 159 15.54 21.07 9.27
CA LEU A 159 16.73 20.37 8.79
C LEU A 159 16.59 18.84 8.85
N PHE A 160 16.07 18.35 9.99
CA PHE A 160 15.77 16.92 10.16
C PHE A 160 14.78 16.41 9.11
N ALA A 161 13.66 17.12 8.90
CA ALA A 161 12.63 16.73 7.93
C ALA A 161 13.19 16.69 6.50
N ILE A 162 13.99 17.67 6.10
CA ILE A 162 14.65 17.70 4.80
C ILE A 162 15.60 16.49 4.64
N CYS A 163 16.47 16.25 5.63
CA CYS A 163 17.36 15.09 5.60
C CYS A 163 16.57 13.78 5.56
N PHE A 164 15.52 13.66 6.35
CA PHE A 164 14.65 12.48 6.37
C PHE A 164 13.99 12.20 5.02
N VAL A 165 13.48 13.25 4.36
CA VAL A 165 12.91 13.14 3.01
C VAL A 165 13.98 12.69 2.00
N ILE A 166 15.15 13.35 1.97
CA ILE A 166 16.22 13.01 1.03
C ILE A 166 16.69 11.57 1.22
N VAL A 167 16.96 11.17 2.46
CA VAL A 167 17.40 9.79 2.78
C VAL A 167 16.32 8.77 2.45
N GLY A 168 15.05 9.05 2.78
CA GLY A 168 13.93 8.17 2.50
C GLY A 168 13.71 7.93 1.00
N LEU A 169 13.86 8.97 0.17
CA LEU A 169 13.78 8.85 -1.28
C LEU A 169 15.00 8.11 -1.85
N ALA A 170 16.21 8.51 -1.45
CA ALA A 170 17.45 7.92 -1.92
C ALA A 170 17.55 6.43 -1.58
N ALA A 171 17.16 6.03 -0.38
CA ALA A 171 17.20 4.63 0.07
C ALA A 171 16.38 3.70 -0.85
N LYS A 172 15.17 4.11 -1.26
CA LYS A 172 14.35 3.32 -2.20
C LYS A 172 14.94 3.30 -3.60
N ILE A 173 15.43 4.45 -4.13
CA ILE A 173 16.06 4.51 -5.45
C ILE A 173 17.27 3.58 -5.50
N ILE A 174 18.14 3.67 -4.51
CA ILE A 174 19.37 2.88 -4.44
C ILE A 174 19.04 1.41 -4.21
N GLY A 175 18.22 1.08 -3.21
CA GLY A 175 17.89 -0.29 -2.85
C GLY A 175 17.18 -1.05 -3.97
N CYS A 176 16.08 -0.50 -4.47
CA CYS A 176 15.32 -1.14 -5.56
C CYS A 176 16.08 -1.08 -6.90
N GLY A 177 16.82 0.00 -7.16
CA GLY A 177 17.63 0.13 -8.38
C GLY A 177 18.76 -0.89 -8.42
N LEU A 178 19.55 -1.03 -7.35
CA LEU A 178 20.64 -2.03 -7.27
C LEU A 178 20.10 -3.45 -7.34
N MET A 179 19.00 -3.73 -6.65
CA MET A 179 18.39 -5.06 -6.66
C MET A 179 17.88 -5.43 -8.05
N SER A 180 17.23 -4.49 -8.75
CA SER A 180 16.79 -4.67 -10.14
C SER A 180 17.98 -4.92 -11.08
N LYS A 181 19.09 -4.22 -10.85
CA LYS A 181 20.32 -4.46 -11.61
C LYS A 181 20.87 -5.87 -11.37
N GLY A 182 20.83 -6.35 -10.13
CA GLY A 182 21.19 -7.73 -9.76
C GLY A 182 20.30 -8.78 -10.44
N CYS A 183 19.03 -8.45 -10.70
CA CYS A 183 18.08 -9.30 -11.42
C CYS A 183 18.24 -9.25 -12.97
N GLY A 184 19.24 -8.55 -13.50
CA GLY A 184 19.55 -8.54 -14.93
C GLY A 184 18.96 -7.38 -15.74
N PHE A 185 18.28 -6.42 -15.10
CA PHE A 185 17.78 -5.23 -15.80
C PHE A 185 18.93 -4.31 -16.27
N THR A 186 18.67 -3.54 -17.32
CA THR A 186 19.62 -2.50 -17.76
C THR A 186 19.74 -1.40 -16.71
N TRP A 187 20.84 -0.65 -16.69
CA TRP A 187 20.99 0.48 -15.75
C TRP A 187 19.86 1.52 -15.88
N GLY A 188 19.40 1.78 -17.11
CA GLY A 188 18.29 2.69 -17.36
C GLY A 188 16.97 2.18 -16.79
N ASP A 189 16.67 0.89 -16.96
CA ASP A 189 15.44 0.29 -16.45
C ASP A 189 15.50 0.10 -14.93
N SER A 190 16.65 -0.26 -14.37
CA SER A 190 16.88 -0.33 -12.93
C SER A 190 16.66 1.02 -12.25
N LEU A 191 17.11 2.11 -12.85
CA LEU A 191 16.86 3.46 -12.33
C LEU A 191 15.36 3.83 -12.39
N LYS A 192 14.66 3.46 -13.48
CA LYS A 192 13.21 3.66 -13.59
C LYS A 192 12.44 2.85 -12.52
N ILE A 193 12.86 1.60 -12.26
CA ILE A 193 12.28 0.77 -11.20
C ILE A 193 12.52 1.41 -9.84
N GLY A 194 13.75 1.83 -9.53
CA GLY A 194 14.09 2.50 -8.27
C GLY A 194 13.28 3.77 -8.04
N VAL A 195 13.17 4.63 -9.06
CA VAL A 195 12.36 5.85 -9.00
C VAL A 195 10.87 5.53 -8.92
N GLY A 196 10.37 4.51 -9.63
CA GLY A 196 8.98 4.07 -9.56
C GLY A 196 8.57 3.59 -8.17
N MET A 197 9.50 2.93 -7.46
CA MET A 197 9.30 2.45 -6.09
C MET A 197 9.54 3.52 -5.01
N MET A 198 9.96 4.73 -5.38
CA MET A 198 10.24 5.82 -4.46
C MET A 198 8.97 6.39 -3.83
N THR A 199 7.82 6.31 -4.51
CA THR A 199 6.54 6.82 -4.01
C THR A 199 6.18 6.12 -2.70
N ARG A 200 5.83 6.93 -1.70
CA ARG A 200 5.22 6.47 -0.46
C ARG A 200 3.74 6.80 -0.52
N GLY A 201 2.89 5.80 -0.29
CA GLY A 201 1.45 5.94 -0.39
C GLY A 201 0.73 5.85 0.96
N GLU A 202 -0.55 5.53 0.86
CA GLU A 202 -1.47 5.39 1.99
C GLU A 202 -1.01 4.38 3.05
N VAL A 203 -0.35 3.29 2.65
CA VAL A 203 0.16 2.28 3.60
C VAL A 203 1.18 2.91 4.56
N CYS A 204 2.13 3.71 4.03
CA CYS A 204 3.11 4.43 4.87
C CYS A 204 2.41 5.36 5.88
N LEU A 205 1.36 6.03 5.44
CA LEU A 205 0.58 6.95 6.25
C LEU A 205 -0.21 6.22 7.36
N ILE A 206 -0.83 5.08 7.03
CA ILE A 206 -1.54 4.23 8.00
C ILE A 206 -0.55 3.68 9.04
N VAL A 207 0.61 3.21 8.61
CA VAL A 207 1.68 2.73 9.50
C VAL A 207 2.13 3.84 10.46
N ALA A 208 2.38 5.05 9.94
CA ALA A 208 2.76 6.19 10.76
C ALA A 208 1.64 6.61 11.74
N GLN A 209 0.37 6.60 11.29
CA GLN A 209 -0.79 6.89 12.14
C GLN A 209 -0.96 5.86 13.25
N LYS A 210 -0.81 4.58 12.95
CA LYS A 210 -0.84 3.51 13.97
C LYS A 210 0.32 3.66 14.94
N GLY A 211 1.52 4.00 14.44
CA GLY A 211 2.70 4.29 15.27
C GLY A 211 2.50 5.48 16.21
N LEU A 212 1.87 6.57 15.72
CA LEU A 212 1.51 7.74 16.51
C LEU A 212 0.49 7.38 17.61
N ASN A 213 -0.61 6.71 17.24
CA ASN A 213 -1.65 6.29 18.18
C ASN A 213 -1.11 5.30 19.23
N ALA A 214 -0.15 4.47 18.82
CA ALA A 214 0.52 3.53 19.69
C ALA A 214 1.61 4.19 20.59
N GLY A 215 1.92 5.48 20.41
CA GLY A 215 2.94 6.20 21.17
C GLY A 215 4.38 5.84 20.82
N PHE A 216 4.63 5.21 19.67
CA PHE A 216 5.98 4.95 19.14
C PHE A 216 6.56 6.16 18.41
N LEU A 217 5.70 7.03 17.86
CA LEU A 217 6.10 8.22 17.13
C LEU A 217 5.60 9.47 17.89
N SER A 218 6.43 10.51 17.92
CA SER A 218 5.98 11.85 18.32
C SER A 218 5.28 12.56 17.15
N GLY A 219 4.49 13.61 17.44
CA GLY A 219 3.82 14.42 16.44
C GLY A 219 4.78 15.02 15.40
N ASP A 220 6.00 15.36 15.81
CA ASP A 220 7.02 15.92 14.94
C ASP A 220 7.48 14.90 13.90
N PHE A 221 7.79 13.67 14.32
CA PHE A 221 8.13 12.60 13.38
C PHE A 221 6.99 12.26 12.42
N PHE A 222 5.75 12.28 12.91
CA PHE A 222 4.57 12.09 12.07
C PHE A 222 4.48 13.15 10.97
N SER A 223 4.71 14.42 11.32
CA SER A 223 4.75 15.52 10.34
C SER A 223 5.87 15.36 9.31
N ALA A 224 7.04 14.88 9.69
CA ALA A 224 8.13 14.57 8.77
C ALA A 224 7.76 13.43 7.79
N VAL A 225 7.05 12.41 8.25
CA VAL A 225 6.53 11.33 7.38
C VAL A 225 5.52 11.86 6.37
N ILE A 226 4.63 12.77 6.77
CA ILE A 226 3.69 13.41 5.84
C ILE A 226 4.43 14.20 4.75
N LEU A 227 5.44 14.98 5.13
CA LEU A 227 6.27 15.68 4.16
C LEU A 227 6.95 14.71 3.18
N LEU A 228 7.49 13.58 3.66
CA LEU A 228 8.06 12.55 2.80
C LEU A 228 7.03 12.02 1.78
N ILE A 229 5.80 11.75 2.22
CA ILE A 229 4.73 11.25 1.34
C ILE A 229 4.39 12.30 0.27
N LEU A 230 4.18 13.55 0.66
CA LEU A 230 3.85 14.63 -0.27
C LEU A 230 4.96 14.83 -1.31
N PHE A 231 6.22 14.94 -0.87
CA PHE A 231 7.34 15.12 -1.78
C PHE A 231 7.52 13.91 -2.71
N SER A 232 7.41 12.69 -2.21
CA SER A 232 7.53 11.48 -3.02
C SER A 232 6.44 11.40 -4.09
N SER A 233 5.19 11.74 -3.74
CA SER A 233 4.05 11.69 -4.64
C SER A 233 4.17 12.68 -5.81
N ILE A 234 4.80 13.83 -5.58
CA ILE A 234 5.03 14.84 -6.61
C ILE A 234 6.31 14.52 -7.41
N ALA A 235 7.40 14.17 -6.74
CA ALA A 235 8.70 13.96 -7.37
C ALA A 235 8.70 12.72 -8.28
N THR A 236 8.05 11.64 -7.89
CA THR A 236 8.08 10.36 -8.64
C THR A 236 7.54 10.49 -10.08
N PRO A 237 6.32 11.02 -10.33
CA PRO A 237 5.82 11.12 -11.70
C PRO A 237 6.67 12.05 -12.56
N ILE A 238 7.21 13.13 -11.98
CA ILE A 238 8.09 14.07 -12.69
C ILE A 238 9.39 13.35 -13.09
N MET A 239 10.05 12.69 -12.15
CA MET A 239 11.30 11.97 -12.39
C MET A 239 11.11 10.82 -13.40
N LEU A 240 10.03 10.04 -13.27
CA LEU A 240 9.69 8.98 -14.23
C LEU A 240 9.50 9.55 -15.63
N LYS A 241 8.75 10.64 -15.78
CA LYS A 241 8.53 11.28 -17.09
C LYS A 241 9.84 11.72 -17.74
N ILE A 242 10.76 12.28 -16.94
CA ILE A 242 12.10 12.69 -17.41
C ILE A 242 12.93 11.46 -17.82
N LEU A 243 12.92 10.40 -17.01
CA LEU A 243 13.69 9.19 -17.28
C LEU A 243 13.21 8.46 -18.53
N TYR A 244 11.89 8.33 -18.72
CA TYR A 244 11.33 7.72 -19.93
C TYR A 244 11.63 8.56 -21.20
N LYS A 245 11.71 9.89 -21.06
CA LYS A 245 12.09 10.76 -22.17
C LYS A 245 13.60 10.66 -22.53
N LYS A 246 14.47 10.54 -21.51
CA LYS A 246 15.93 10.49 -21.72
C LYS A 246 16.45 9.08 -22.06
N MET A 247 15.78 8.04 -21.58
CA MET A 247 16.19 6.65 -21.74
C MET A 247 14.99 5.81 -22.22
N PRO A 248 14.62 5.86 -23.51
CA PRO A 248 13.54 5.04 -24.04
C PRO A 248 13.86 3.56 -23.83
N THR A 249 12.86 2.76 -23.53
CA THR A 249 13.00 1.32 -23.36
C THR A 249 13.21 0.68 -24.75
N ALA A 250 13.93 -0.45 -24.83
CA ALA A 250 14.23 -1.12 -26.12
C ALA A 250 12.99 -1.37 -27.00
N LYS A 251 11.80 -1.59 -26.40
CA LYS A 251 10.52 -1.70 -27.10
C LYS A 251 9.94 -0.36 -27.58
N ASP A 252 10.32 0.75 -27.01
CA ASP A 252 9.88 2.09 -27.45
C ASP A 252 10.63 2.53 -28.71
N SER A 253 11.88 2.10 -28.85
CA SER A 253 12.68 2.33 -30.05
C SER A 253 12.18 1.56 -31.27
N ALA A 254 11.59 0.38 -31.08
CA ALA A 254 11.01 -0.46 -32.13
C ALA A 254 9.63 0.03 -32.63
N LYS A 255 8.98 0.96 -31.92
CA LYS A 255 7.71 1.58 -32.36
C LYS A 255 7.89 2.94 -33.02
N ALA A 256 9.10 3.50 -32.97
CA ALA A 256 9.44 4.81 -33.54
C ALA A 256 10.22 4.69 -34.87
N SER A 257 10.58 3.46 -35.29
CA SER A 257 11.05 3.10 -36.62
C SER A 257 9.93 2.49 -37.46
#